data_59a15cce3f82e38b229230b1076ef9ee
#
_entry.id   59a15cce3f82e38b229230b1076ef9ee
#
_cell.length_a   1.000
_cell.length_b   1.000
_cell.length_c   1.000
_cell.angle_alpha   90.00
_cell.angle_beta   90.00
_cell.angle_gamma   90.00
#
_symmetry.space_group_name_H-M   'P 1'
#
loop_
_entity.id
_entity.type
_entity.pdbx_description
1 polymer ?
#
loop_
_entity_poly.entity_id
_entity_poly.type
_entity_poly.pdbx_seq_one_letter_code
_entity_poly.pdbx_strand_id
1 'polypeptide(L)'
;MPFLVACGAGTTDIDGSSTVFPITEAMVEDWGDSIGGSARLVIGISGTGGGFKKFCSGDADINDASRPIKASEVERCAENGGEFIELPVAIDGLTVGVNPDNDFVQCLTLEELHTMWAPESEGEIKRWNQVRSSWPDERLQLYGPGVDSGTFDYFTETVNGEAQSSRGDFTSSERDNVLVVGIAGDRGSLGYFGYSYFVENQDILKMVAIDSGNGCVFPTDETINNGTYAPLSRPLFIYVSKESWAEQDVKNFVSYYVSYERAGLLRDLGFVPFPEQVHDLVLDRFQRGLVGTIFGGERPQEGTVEEILSANQ
;
A
#
# COMPACT_ATOMS: atom_id res chain seq x y z
N MET A 1 45.08 27.32 -14.46
CA MET A 1 44.06 27.30 -13.39
C MET A 1 43.07 26.22 -13.76
N PRO A 2 42.93 25.11 -13.00
CA PRO A 2 41.89 24.15 -13.25
C PRO A 2 40.56 24.72 -12.72
N PHE A 3 39.55 24.79 -13.56
CA PHE A 3 38.19 25.05 -13.15
C PHE A 3 37.72 23.84 -12.31
N LEU A 4 37.54 24.05 -11.02
CA LEU A 4 36.72 23.17 -10.19
C LEU A 4 35.29 23.34 -10.68
N VAL A 5 34.80 22.36 -11.45
CA VAL A 5 33.36 22.15 -11.64
C VAL A 5 32.87 21.67 -10.28
N ALA A 6 32.24 22.56 -9.52
CA ALA A 6 31.40 22.16 -8.39
C ALA A 6 30.22 21.41 -9.01
N CYS A 7 30.24 20.07 -8.95
CA CYS A 7 29.05 19.28 -9.10
C CYS A 7 28.12 19.72 -7.96
N GLY A 8 27.15 20.59 -8.25
CA GLY A 8 26.03 20.82 -7.38
C GLY A 8 25.32 19.47 -7.23
N ALA A 9 25.09 19.02 -6.00
CA ALA A 9 24.22 17.88 -5.76
C ALA A 9 22.88 18.13 -6.47
N GLY A 10 22.52 17.26 -7.40
CA GLY A 10 21.22 17.30 -8.09
C GLY A 10 20.09 17.19 -7.06
N THR A 11 18.91 17.61 -7.43
CA THR A 11 17.69 17.30 -6.68
C THR A 11 17.20 15.93 -7.17
N THR A 12 16.88 15.02 -6.26
CA THR A 12 16.20 13.76 -6.61
C THR A 12 14.71 13.97 -6.46
N ASP A 13 13.97 13.85 -7.55
CA ASP A 13 12.55 14.04 -7.61
C ASP A 13 11.82 12.69 -7.48
N ILE A 14 10.99 12.56 -6.43
CA ILE A 14 10.18 11.39 -6.14
C ILE A 14 8.71 11.77 -6.35
N ASP A 15 7.94 10.97 -7.07
CA ASP A 15 6.52 11.27 -7.30
C ASP A 15 5.72 9.97 -7.40
N GLY A 16 4.41 10.02 -7.20
CA GLY A 16 3.57 8.87 -7.45
C GLY A 16 2.43 8.66 -6.46
N SER A 17 2.33 7.47 -5.94
CA SER A 17 1.22 6.95 -5.15
C SER A 17 1.02 7.69 -3.84
N SER A 18 -0.21 8.14 -3.57
CA SER A 18 -0.62 8.67 -2.26
C SER A 18 -0.53 7.64 -1.13
N THR A 19 -0.68 6.35 -1.45
CA THR A 19 -0.54 5.26 -0.48
C THR A 19 0.91 5.07 -0.04
N VAL A 20 1.88 5.20 -0.96
CA VAL A 20 3.32 5.04 -0.68
C VAL A 20 3.93 6.32 -0.13
N PHE A 21 3.34 7.47 -0.44
CA PHE A 21 3.82 8.78 0.00
C PHE A 21 4.19 8.86 1.49
N PRO A 22 3.36 8.39 2.46
CA PRO A 22 3.72 8.44 3.88
C PRO A 22 4.98 7.64 4.22
N ILE A 23 5.22 6.53 3.51
CA ILE A 23 6.44 5.73 3.68
C ILE A 23 7.63 6.54 3.19
N THR A 24 7.55 7.07 1.96
CA THR A 24 8.63 7.84 1.35
C THR A 24 8.95 9.10 2.16
N GLU A 25 7.93 9.82 2.65
CA GLU A 25 8.10 11.01 3.50
C GLU A 25 8.85 10.66 4.79
N ALA A 26 8.42 9.63 5.51
CA ALA A 26 9.08 9.19 6.74
C ALA A 26 10.52 8.69 6.49
N MET A 27 10.75 7.99 5.37
CA MET A 27 12.11 7.55 4.99
C MET A 27 13.03 8.73 4.67
N VAL A 28 12.51 9.80 4.05
CA VAL A 28 13.27 11.02 3.75
C VAL A 28 13.60 11.79 5.03
N GLU A 29 12.64 11.91 5.97
CA GLU A 29 12.86 12.56 7.27
C GLU A 29 13.90 11.80 8.10
N ASP A 30 13.74 10.49 8.28
CA ASP A 30 14.64 9.65 9.07
C ASP A 30 16.07 9.58 8.45
N TRP A 31 16.14 9.56 7.11
CA TRP A 31 17.40 9.66 6.38
C TRP A 31 18.12 10.99 6.65
N GLY A 32 17.40 12.13 6.57
CA GLY A 32 17.93 13.45 6.83
C GLY A 32 18.51 13.59 8.24
N ASP A 33 17.82 13.07 9.23
CA ASP A 33 18.25 13.08 10.63
C ASP A 33 19.44 12.17 10.88
N SER A 34 19.51 11.02 10.21
CA SER A 34 20.53 9.99 10.43
C SER A 34 21.91 10.35 9.87
N ILE A 35 21.97 11.02 8.70
CA ILE A 35 23.24 11.31 8.01
C ILE A 35 23.61 12.78 7.97
N GLY A 36 22.75 13.68 8.46
CA GLY A 36 22.96 15.14 8.32
C GLY A 36 23.07 15.55 6.85
N GLY A 37 22.32 14.89 5.98
CA GLY A 37 22.58 14.79 4.55
C GLY A 37 22.29 16.04 3.76
N SER A 38 23.09 16.23 2.71
CA SER A 38 22.95 17.30 1.71
C SER A 38 22.06 16.90 0.52
N ALA A 39 21.56 15.64 0.47
CA ALA A 39 20.70 15.20 -0.62
C ALA A 39 19.37 15.99 -0.59
N ARG A 40 19.08 16.67 -1.69
CA ARG A 40 17.79 17.36 -1.85
C ARG A 40 16.80 16.36 -2.44
N LEU A 41 15.97 15.79 -1.57
CA LEU A 41 14.87 14.92 -1.98
C LEU A 41 13.59 15.75 -1.99
N VAL A 42 12.84 15.73 -3.10
CA VAL A 42 11.57 16.41 -3.27
C VAL A 42 10.51 15.36 -3.56
N ILE A 43 9.42 15.38 -2.80
CA ILE A 43 8.36 14.38 -2.92
C ILE A 43 7.11 15.05 -3.43
N GLY A 44 6.49 14.45 -4.46
CA GLY A 44 5.20 14.85 -5.02
C GLY A 44 4.16 13.73 -4.94
N ILE A 45 2.90 14.09 -5.09
CA ILE A 45 1.78 13.15 -5.13
C ILE A 45 1.00 13.39 -6.42
N SER A 46 1.03 12.45 -7.35
CA SER A 46 0.22 12.51 -8.58
C SER A 46 -0.55 11.21 -8.84
N GLY A 47 -0.56 10.31 -7.86
CA GLY A 47 -1.09 8.95 -7.96
C GLY A 47 -0.16 8.04 -8.77
N THR A 48 -0.29 6.72 -8.62
CA THR A 48 0.59 5.72 -9.28
C THR A 48 0.70 5.94 -10.79
N GLY A 49 -0.42 6.15 -11.48
CA GLY A 49 -0.41 6.36 -12.94
C GLY A 49 0.13 7.72 -13.38
N GLY A 50 -0.08 8.76 -12.56
CA GLY A 50 0.49 10.10 -12.76
C GLY A 50 2.01 10.07 -12.57
N GLY A 51 2.47 9.41 -11.51
CA GLY A 51 3.88 9.19 -11.25
C GLY A 51 4.58 8.44 -12.38
N PHE A 52 4.02 7.34 -12.91
CA PHE A 52 4.58 6.66 -14.08
C PHE A 52 4.65 7.55 -15.33
N LYS A 53 3.74 8.50 -15.52
CA LYS A 53 3.85 9.45 -16.64
C LYS A 53 5.08 10.34 -16.51
N LYS A 54 5.29 10.93 -15.32
CA LYS A 54 6.46 11.76 -15.02
C LYS A 54 7.77 10.94 -15.05
N PHE A 55 7.75 9.79 -14.43
CA PHE A 55 8.89 8.88 -14.37
C PHE A 55 9.37 8.45 -15.75
N CYS A 56 8.46 7.98 -16.61
CA CYS A 56 8.81 7.55 -17.98
C CYS A 56 9.16 8.74 -18.89
N SER A 57 8.81 10.00 -18.56
CA SER A 57 9.28 11.19 -19.29
C SER A 57 10.61 11.74 -18.77
N GLY A 58 11.13 11.21 -17.66
CA GLY A 58 12.36 11.70 -17.02
C GLY A 58 12.15 12.92 -16.10
N ASP A 59 10.88 13.21 -15.74
CA ASP A 59 10.53 14.31 -14.83
C ASP A 59 10.52 13.86 -13.36
N ALA A 60 10.75 12.57 -13.07
CA ALA A 60 10.94 12.01 -11.75
C ALA A 60 12.01 10.91 -11.79
N ASP A 61 12.86 10.87 -10.76
CA ASP A 61 13.94 9.90 -10.58
C ASP A 61 13.46 8.59 -9.97
N ILE A 62 12.48 8.71 -9.07
CA ILE A 62 11.84 7.60 -8.36
C ILE A 62 10.32 7.76 -8.48
N ASN A 63 9.64 6.65 -8.79
CA ASN A 63 8.17 6.60 -8.78
C ASN A 63 7.66 5.70 -7.66
N ASP A 64 6.81 6.24 -6.81
CA ASP A 64 6.05 5.50 -5.82
C ASP A 64 4.83 4.83 -6.48
N ALA A 65 4.60 3.55 -6.21
CA ALA A 65 3.50 2.82 -6.85
C ALA A 65 2.81 1.84 -5.90
N SER A 66 1.48 1.89 -5.88
CA SER A 66 0.62 0.99 -5.08
C SER A 66 0.13 -0.23 -5.86
N ARG A 67 0.73 -0.49 -7.01
CA ARG A 67 0.56 -1.68 -7.86
C ARG A 67 1.79 -1.86 -8.75
N PRO A 68 2.00 -3.05 -9.31
CA PRO A 68 3.01 -3.24 -10.35
C PRO A 68 2.77 -2.35 -11.58
N ILE A 69 3.85 -2.07 -12.31
CA ILE A 69 3.81 -1.33 -13.57
C ILE A 69 2.99 -2.07 -14.63
N LYS A 70 2.15 -1.38 -15.37
CA LYS A 70 1.36 -1.95 -16.47
C LYS A 70 2.21 -2.08 -17.76
N ALA A 71 1.82 -2.99 -18.66
CA ALA A 71 2.47 -3.17 -19.96
C ALA A 71 2.58 -1.85 -20.75
N SER A 72 1.49 -1.06 -20.80
CA SER A 72 1.48 0.24 -21.49
C SER A 72 2.40 1.30 -20.85
N GLU A 73 2.69 1.16 -19.56
CA GLU A 73 3.65 2.03 -18.85
C GLU A 73 5.09 1.59 -19.15
N VAL A 74 5.35 0.28 -19.20
CA VAL A 74 6.64 -0.27 -19.67
C VAL A 74 6.97 0.20 -21.07
N GLU A 75 6.01 0.09 -22.02
CA GLU A 75 6.17 0.59 -23.39
C GLU A 75 6.50 2.08 -23.43
N ARG A 76 5.76 2.89 -22.65
CA ARG A 76 6.01 4.34 -22.56
C ARG A 76 7.42 4.67 -22.05
N CYS A 77 7.89 3.97 -21.00
CA CYS A 77 9.26 4.15 -20.53
C CYS A 77 10.29 3.78 -21.59
N ALA A 78 10.09 2.66 -22.28
CA ALA A 78 10.99 2.19 -23.36
C ALA A 78 11.05 3.15 -24.56
N GLU A 79 9.91 3.75 -24.96
CA GLU A 79 9.84 4.75 -26.04
C GLU A 79 10.71 5.98 -25.77
N ASN A 80 10.87 6.34 -24.49
CA ASN A 80 11.72 7.43 -24.04
C ASN A 80 13.15 6.98 -23.67
N GLY A 81 13.48 5.70 -23.91
CA GLY A 81 14.82 5.13 -23.62
C GLY A 81 15.07 4.89 -22.13
N GLY A 82 14.03 4.95 -21.28
CA GLY A 82 14.12 4.75 -19.84
C GLY A 82 14.18 3.28 -19.44
N GLU A 83 15.26 2.90 -18.76
CA GLU A 83 15.34 1.65 -18.00
C GLU A 83 15.08 1.94 -16.53
N PHE A 84 14.53 0.99 -15.80
CA PHE A 84 14.19 1.15 -14.39
C PHE A 84 14.44 -0.12 -13.59
N ILE A 85 14.57 0.05 -12.27
CA ILE A 85 14.68 -1.03 -11.29
C ILE A 85 13.38 -1.03 -10.48
N GLU A 86 12.66 -2.15 -10.47
CA GLU A 86 11.43 -2.36 -9.71
C GLU A 86 11.77 -2.97 -8.35
N LEU A 87 11.31 -2.36 -7.26
CA LEU A 87 11.60 -2.76 -5.89
C LEU A 87 10.31 -2.79 -5.06
N PRO A 88 9.84 -3.95 -4.59
CA PRO A 88 8.80 -4.00 -3.58
C PRO A 88 9.35 -3.50 -2.23
N VAL A 89 8.55 -2.71 -1.49
CA VAL A 89 9.02 -2.03 -0.27
C VAL A 89 8.24 -2.38 0.98
N ALA A 90 6.95 -2.68 0.85
CA ALA A 90 6.06 -3.07 1.95
C ALA A 90 4.81 -3.74 1.39
N ILE A 91 3.94 -4.22 2.28
CA ILE A 91 2.59 -4.67 1.92
C ILE A 91 1.57 -3.74 2.60
N ASP A 92 0.64 -3.24 1.81
CA ASP A 92 -0.57 -2.59 2.28
C ASP A 92 -1.61 -3.68 2.59
N GLY A 93 -1.91 -3.90 3.86
CA GLY A 93 -2.88 -4.87 4.33
C GLY A 93 -4.08 -4.16 4.93
N LEU A 94 -5.28 -4.46 4.45
CA LEU A 94 -6.53 -3.93 4.98
C LEU A 94 -7.16 -4.90 5.97
N THR A 95 -7.63 -4.40 7.12
CA THR A 95 -8.42 -5.19 8.07
C THR A 95 -9.84 -4.69 8.11
N VAL A 96 -10.80 -5.62 8.06
CA VAL A 96 -12.18 -5.36 8.41
C VAL A 96 -12.37 -5.74 9.88
N GLY A 97 -12.84 -4.78 10.67
CA GLY A 97 -13.06 -4.94 12.10
C GLY A 97 -14.50 -4.67 12.51
N VAL A 98 -14.96 -5.36 13.54
CA VAL A 98 -16.25 -5.15 14.20
C VAL A 98 -16.06 -4.96 15.70
N ASN A 99 -17.11 -4.50 16.37
CA ASN A 99 -17.14 -4.44 17.83
C ASN A 99 -16.95 -5.85 18.43
N PRO A 100 -16.20 -6.03 19.54
CA PRO A 100 -15.99 -7.33 20.19
C PRO A 100 -17.29 -8.04 20.59
N ASP A 101 -18.33 -7.29 20.96
CA ASP A 101 -19.65 -7.83 21.35
C ASP A 101 -20.49 -8.25 20.15
N ASN A 102 -20.04 -8.02 18.91
CA ASN A 102 -20.66 -8.55 17.70
C ASN A 102 -20.33 -10.05 17.58
N ASP A 103 -21.25 -10.91 17.98
CA ASP A 103 -21.08 -12.36 18.06
C ASP A 103 -21.51 -13.12 16.79
N PHE A 104 -22.16 -12.44 15.83
CA PHE A 104 -22.72 -13.05 14.62
C PHE A 104 -21.87 -12.91 13.37
N VAL A 105 -20.97 -11.92 13.28
CA VAL A 105 -20.05 -11.77 12.15
C VAL A 105 -18.71 -12.44 12.46
N GLN A 106 -18.34 -13.44 11.65
CA GLN A 106 -17.05 -14.13 11.76
C GLN A 106 -16.27 -14.02 10.45
N CYS A 107 -16.99 -13.98 9.33
CA CYS A 107 -16.43 -13.97 8.00
C CYS A 107 -17.37 -13.23 7.05
N LEU A 108 -16.80 -12.42 6.16
CA LEU A 108 -17.50 -11.69 5.11
C LEU A 108 -16.98 -12.07 3.74
N THR A 109 -17.86 -12.18 2.77
CA THR A 109 -17.47 -12.27 1.36
C THR A 109 -17.22 -10.87 0.78
N LEU A 110 -16.48 -10.79 -0.34
CA LEU A 110 -16.33 -9.54 -1.08
C LEU A 110 -17.67 -8.99 -1.57
N GLU A 111 -18.61 -9.87 -1.93
CA GLU A 111 -19.97 -9.47 -2.34
C GLU A 111 -20.76 -8.84 -1.16
N GLU A 112 -20.60 -9.35 0.06
CA GLU A 112 -21.21 -8.75 1.25
C GLU A 112 -20.58 -7.41 1.59
N LEU A 113 -19.26 -7.27 1.45
CA LEU A 113 -18.57 -5.97 1.57
C LEU A 113 -19.08 -4.98 0.51
N HIS A 114 -19.20 -5.42 -0.75
CA HIS A 114 -19.79 -4.61 -1.81
C HIS A 114 -21.22 -4.17 -1.47
N THR A 115 -22.08 -5.12 -1.01
CA THR A 115 -23.45 -4.81 -0.56
C THR A 115 -23.49 -3.74 0.54
N MET A 116 -22.48 -3.70 1.43
CA MET A 116 -22.42 -2.70 2.49
C MET A 116 -21.90 -1.34 2.01
N TRP A 117 -20.92 -1.33 1.09
CA TRP A 117 -20.12 -0.15 0.79
C TRP A 117 -20.35 0.47 -0.58
N ALA A 118 -21.11 -0.19 -1.48
CA ALA A 118 -21.36 0.34 -2.80
C ALA A 118 -22.15 1.66 -2.77
N PRO A 119 -21.99 2.56 -3.77
CA PRO A 119 -22.74 3.82 -3.84
C PRO A 119 -24.25 3.64 -3.80
N GLU A 120 -24.78 2.62 -4.47
CA GLU A 120 -26.21 2.27 -4.52
C GLU A 120 -26.77 1.81 -3.17
N SER A 121 -25.94 1.46 -2.21
CA SER A 121 -26.34 1.04 -0.86
C SER A 121 -26.61 2.24 0.07
N GLU A 122 -26.29 3.46 -0.39
CA GLU A 122 -26.51 4.69 0.38
C GLU A 122 -28.01 4.88 0.69
N GLY A 123 -28.32 5.02 1.97
CA GLY A 123 -29.69 5.17 2.43
C GLY A 123 -30.54 3.90 2.38
N GLU A 124 -30.12 2.82 1.70
CA GLU A 124 -30.85 1.58 1.49
C GLU A 124 -30.42 0.47 2.48
N ILE A 125 -29.12 0.19 2.58
CA ILE A 125 -28.56 -0.83 3.47
C ILE A 125 -28.21 -0.20 4.82
N LYS A 126 -29.03 -0.45 5.83
CA LYS A 126 -28.94 0.14 7.18
C LYS A 126 -28.92 -0.90 8.30
N ARG A 127 -29.14 -2.16 7.96
CA ARG A 127 -29.27 -3.24 8.93
C ARG A 127 -28.49 -4.47 8.50
N TRP A 128 -28.00 -5.20 9.46
CA TRP A 128 -27.22 -6.40 9.24
C TRP A 128 -27.97 -7.51 8.49
N ASN A 129 -29.28 -7.70 8.80
CA ASN A 129 -30.11 -8.69 8.12
C ASN A 129 -30.42 -8.33 6.65
N GLN A 130 -30.15 -7.13 6.20
CA GLN A 130 -30.24 -6.76 4.77
C GLN A 130 -29.02 -7.25 3.98
N VAL A 131 -27.89 -7.48 4.64
CA VAL A 131 -26.67 -8.04 4.04
C VAL A 131 -26.75 -9.57 4.04
N ARG A 132 -27.05 -10.17 5.19
CA ARG A 132 -27.27 -11.62 5.31
C ARG A 132 -28.54 -11.86 6.15
N SER A 133 -29.57 -12.47 5.54
CA SER A 133 -30.92 -12.63 6.15
C SER A 133 -30.94 -13.43 7.45
N SER A 134 -29.90 -14.23 7.71
CA SER A 134 -29.74 -14.98 8.96
C SER A 134 -29.20 -14.17 10.13
N TRP A 135 -28.70 -12.96 9.87
CA TRP A 135 -28.17 -12.06 10.91
C TRP A 135 -29.30 -11.29 11.61
N PRO A 136 -29.02 -10.74 12.80
CA PRO A 136 -30.06 -10.03 13.57
C PRO A 136 -30.50 -8.75 12.85
N ASP A 137 -31.74 -8.34 13.17
CA ASP A 137 -32.28 -7.04 12.73
C ASP A 137 -31.70 -5.91 13.58
N GLU A 138 -30.39 -5.75 13.52
CA GLU A 138 -29.64 -4.69 14.20
C GLU A 138 -29.20 -3.62 13.21
N ARG A 139 -28.98 -2.40 13.71
CA ARG A 139 -28.45 -1.29 12.90
C ARG A 139 -27.03 -1.61 12.46
N LEU A 140 -26.73 -1.43 11.18
CA LEU A 140 -25.40 -1.43 10.63
C LEU A 140 -24.84 -0.01 10.68
N GLN A 141 -23.74 0.20 11.41
CA GLN A 141 -23.04 1.46 11.49
C GLN A 141 -21.65 1.30 10.86
N LEU A 142 -21.37 2.07 9.82
CA LEU A 142 -20.12 1.95 9.04
C LEU A 142 -19.10 3.03 9.41
N TYR A 143 -17.85 2.62 9.51
CA TYR A 143 -16.70 3.47 9.77
C TYR A 143 -15.59 3.18 8.73
N GLY A 144 -15.02 4.21 8.13
CA GLY A 144 -13.96 4.04 7.15
C GLY A 144 -13.08 5.26 6.99
N PRO A 145 -11.91 5.14 6.35
CA PRO A 145 -11.06 6.27 6.04
C PRO A 145 -11.77 7.30 5.18
N GLY A 146 -11.28 8.53 5.20
CA GLY A 146 -11.79 9.60 4.33
C GLY A 146 -11.24 9.51 2.91
N VAL A 147 -11.72 10.40 2.05
CA VAL A 147 -11.42 10.38 0.60
C VAL A 147 -9.96 10.72 0.24
N ASP A 148 -9.21 11.29 1.18
CA ASP A 148 -7.79 11.59 0.98
C ASP A 148 -6.88 10.40 1.36
N SER A 149 -7.47 9.29 1.85
CA SER A 149 -6.74 8.09 2.28
C SER A 149 -6.48 7.10 1.14
N GLY A 150 -5.23 6.68 0.96
CA GLY A 150 -4.88 5.58 0.05
C GLY A 150 -5.54 4.24 0.43
N THR A 151 -5.88 4.04 1.70
CA THR A 151 -6.66 2.90 2.19
C THR A 151 -8.10 2.93 1.67
N PHE A 152 -8.72 4.13 1.61
CA PHE A 152 -10.03 4.32 1.01
C PHE A 152 -10.02 4.00 -0.49
N ASP A 153 -9.06 4.53 -1.23
CA ASP A 153 -8.91 4.26 -2.67
C ASP A 153 -8.77 2.75 -2.93
N TYR A 154 -7.90 2.09 -2.17
CA TYR A 154 -7.66 0.67 -2.35
C TYR A 154 -8.86 -0.20 -2.00
N PHE A 155 -9.52 0.08 -0.87
CA PHE A 155 -10.72 -0.67 -0.48
C PHE A 155 -11.82 -0.53 -1.53
N THR A 156 -12.10 0.70 -1.97
CA THR A 156 -13.18 0.96 -2.93
C THR A 156 -12.86 0.38 -4.32
N GLU A 157 -11.61 0.45 -4.78
CA GLU A 157 -11.17 -0.22 -6.01
C GLU A 157 -11.35 -1.74 -5.92
N THR A 158 -10.97 -2.34 -4.79
CA THR A 158 -11.03 -3.79 -4.59
C THR A 158 -12.45 -4.31 -4.43
N VAL A 159 -13.29 -3.62 -3.64
CA VAL A 159 -14.63 -4.07 -3.27
C VAL A 159 -15.69 -3.59 -4.26
N ASN A 160 -15.56 -2.37 -4.78
CA ASN A 160 -16.55 -1.75 -5.66
C ASN A 160 -16.09 -1.66 -7.13
N GLY A 161 -14.84 -2.06 -7.43
CA GLY A 161 -14.30 -2.10 -8.79
C GLY A 161 -13.73 -0.77 -9.30
N GLU A 162 -13.87 0.32 -8.55
CA GLU A 162 -13.38 1.65 -8.91
C GLU A 162 -12.95 2.42 -7.66
N ALA A 163 -11.76 3.02 -7.69
CA ALA A 163 -11.26 3.84 -6.60
C ALA A 163 -12.20 5.02 -6.33
N GLN A 164 -12.41 5.34 -5.07
CA GLN A 164 -13.32 6.38 -4.57
C GLN A 164 -14.81 6.13 -4.82
N SER A 165 -15.20 5.02 -5.42
CA SER A 165 -16.59 4.62 -5.59
C SER A 165 -17.12 4.03 -4.30
N SER A 166 -17.87 4.80 -3.50
CA SER A 166 -18.44 4.39 -2.23
C SER A 166 -19.69 5.18 -1.89
N ARG A 167 -20.53 4.62 -0.97
CA ARG A 167 -21.58 5.39 -0.30
C ARG A 167 -20.97 6.51 0.54
N GLY A 168 -21.75 7.58 0.79
CA GLY A 168 -21.30 8.76 1.57
C GLY A 168 -21.85 8.82 2.99
N ASP A 169 -22.82 7.97 3.37
CA ASP A 169 -23.53 8.01 4.65
C ASP A 169 -22.88 7.15 5.76
N PHE A 170 -21.55 6.97 5.70
CA PHE A 170 -20.75 6.35 6.76
C PHE A 170 -19.97 7.40 7.57
N THR A 171 -19.47 7.01 8.73
CA THR A 171 -18.58 7.88 9.51
C THR A 171 -17.15 7.78 8.96
N SER A 172 -16.67 8.87 8.36
CA SER A 172 -15.33 8.96 7.79
C SER A 172 -14.35 9.71 8.68
N SER A 173 -13.08 9.29 8.68
CA SER A 173 -11.99 10.00 9.33
C SER A 173 -10.65 9.62 8.70
N GLU A 174 -9.77 10.62 8.49
CA GLU A 174 -8.37 10.40 8.11
C GLU A 174 -7.51 9.88 9.28
N ARG A 175 -8.08 9.84 10.48
CA ARG A 175 -7.40 9.33 11.68
C ARG A 175 -7.98 7.99 12.07
N ASP A 176 -7.24 6.90 11.86
CA ASP A 176 -7.68 5.53 12.16
C ASP A 176 -8.08 5.33 13.63
N ASN A 177 -7.44 6.04 14.57
CA ASN A 177 -7.84 6.01 15.98
C ASN A 177 -9.30 6.43 16.20
N VAL A 178 -9.85 7.34 15.38
CA VAL A 178 -11.26 7.76 15.45
C VAL A 178 -12.15 6.61 14.98
N LEU A 179 -11.73 5.89 13.93
CA LEU A 179 -12.45 4.73 13.41
C LEU A 179 -12.48 3.60 14.44
N VAL A 180 -11.32 3.28 15.03
CA VAL A 180 -11.17 2.28 16.09
C VAL A 180 -12.10 2.54 17.25
N VAL A 181 -12.07 3.77 17.81
CA VAL A 181 -12.94 4.17 18.93
C VAL A 181 -14.42 4.10 18.55
N GLY A 182 -14.78 4.50 17.32
CA GLY A 182 -16.15 4.42 16.81
C GLY A 182 -16.66 2.98 16.75
N ILE A 183 -15.86 2.07 16.21
CA ILE A 183 -16.20 0.64 16.10
C ILE A 183 -16.30 0.00 17.48
N ALA A 184 -15.37 0.29 18.38
CA ALA A 184 -15.37 -0.24 19.75
C ALA A 184 -16.59 0.25 20.57
N GLY A 185 -17.17 1.39 20.22
CA GLY A 185 -18.28 2.01 20.95
C GLY A 185 -19.67 1.51 20.63
N ASP A 186 -19.90 0.78 19.54
CA ASP A 186 -21.22 0.34 19.09
C ASP A 186 -21.18 -1.11 18.56
N ARG A 187 -21.98 -2.00 19.17
CA ARG A 187 -22.07 -3.42 18.80
C ARG A 187 -22.44 -3.65 17.32
N GLY A 188 -23.23 -2.77 16.75
CA GLY A 188 -23.65 -2.82 15.34
C GLY A 188 -22.65 -2.26 14.35
N SER A 189 -21.44 -1.89 14.81
CA SER A 189 -20.43 -1.24 13.98
C SER A 189 -19.56 -2.22 13.21
N LEU A 190 -19.19 -1.80 12.00
CA LEU A 190 -18.15 -2.39 11.15
C LEU A 190 -17.32 -1.25 10.56
N GLY A 191 -16.04 -1.48 10.39
CA GLY A 191 -15.18 -0.58 9.64
C GLY A 191 -13.96 -1.28 9.05
N TYR A 192 -13.19 -0.52 8.27
CA TYR A 192 -11.93 -1.00 7.71
C TYR A 192 -10.84 0.07 7.85
N PHE A 193 -9.62 -0.39 7.99
CA PHE A 193 -8.41 0.42 8.21
C PHE A 193 -7.16 -0.45 8.00
N GLY A 194 -5.96 0.14 8.09
CA GLY A 194 -4.70 -0.58 7.96
C GLY A 194 -4.52 -1.67 9.03
N TYR A 195 -3.94 -2.80 8.65
CA TYR A 195 -3.75 -3.97 9.51
C TYR A 195 -2.98 -3.65 10.81
N SER A 196 -1.98 -2.78 10.76
CA SER A 196 -1.18 -2.44 11.95
C SER A 196 -2.01 -1.77 13.03
N TYR A 197 -2.98 -0.92 12.65
CA TYR A 197 -3.91 -0.32 13.62
C TYR A 197 -4.79 -1.36 14.31
N PHE A 198 -5.14 -2.44 13.62
CA PHE A 198 -5.83 -3.56 14.27
C PHE A 198 -4.91 -4.24 15.29
N VAL A 199 -3.65 -4.52 14.92
CA VAL A 199 -2.68 -5.19 15.82
C VAL A 199 -2.48 -4.39 17.10
N GLU A 200 -2.44 -3.07 17.03
CA GLU A 200 -2.32 -2.20 18.19
C GLU A 200 -3.59 -2.13 19.06
N ASN A 201 -4.77 -2.47 18.51
CA ASN A 201 -6.07 -2.32 19.16
C ASN A 201 -6.88 -3.65 19.22
N GLN A 202 -6.21 -4.80 19.11
CA GLN A 202 -6.85 -6.11 19.11
C GLN A 202 -7.56 -6.50 20.41
N ASP A 203 -7.35 -5.78 21.48
CA ASP A 203 -8.01 -5.93 22.77
C ASP A 203 -9.41 -5.28 22.81
N ILE A 204 -9.69 -4.32 21.93
CA ILE A 204 -10.95 -3.58 21.84
C ILE A 204 -11.69 -3.76 20.50
N LEU A 205 -11.10 -4.48 19.56
CA LEU A 205 -11.68 -4.78 18.25
C LEU A 205 -11.70 -6.29 17.99
N LYS A 206 -12.68 -6.74 17.22
CA LYS A 206 -12.74 -8.10 16.69
C LYS A 206 -12.48 -8.09 15.19
N MET A 207 -11.46 -8.84 14.77
CA MET A 207 -11.10 -9.05 13.37
C MET A 207 -12.15 -9.92 12.67
N VAL A 208 -12.44 -9.60 11.43
CA VAL A 208 -13.31 -10.38 10.55
C VAL A 208 -12.47 -11.03 9.45
N ALA A 209 -12.67 -12.34 9.26
CA ALA A 209 -12.07 -13.04 8.13
C ALA A 209 -12.74 -12.63 6.81
N ILE A 210 -12.01 -12.70 5.71
CA ILE A 210 -12.53 -12.40 4.37
C ILE A 210 -12.50 -13.68 3.52
N ASP A 211 -13.60 -13.93 2.85
CA ASP A 211 -13.74 -14.99 1.85
C ASP A 211 -13.76 -14.39 0.44
N SER A 212 -12.66 -14.55 -0.27
CA SER A 212 -12.54 -14.16 -1.68
C SER A 212 -12.86 -15.29 -2.67
N GLY A 213 -13.53 -16.36 -2.19
CA GLY A 213 -13.91 -17.53 -2.98
C GLY A 213 -13.17 -18.82 -2.62
N ASN A 214 -12.16 -18.74 -1.76
CA ASN A 214 -11.35 -19.88 -1.32
C ASN A 214 -11.52 -20.22 0.18
N GLY A 215 -12.55 -19.66 0.82
CA GLY A 215 -12.82 -19.77 2.25
C GLY A 215 -12.34 -18.57 3.05
N CYS A 216 -12.69 -18.55 4.32
CA CYS A 216 -12.43 -17.44 5.22
C CYS A 216 -10.95 -17.37 5.64
N VAL A 217 -10.27 -16.29 5.32
CA VAL A 217 -8.89 -16.03 5.68
C VAL A 217 -8.82 -14.79 6.58
N PHE A 218 -8.14 -14.90 7.72
CA PHE A 218 -7.84 -13.76 8.58
C PHE A 218 -6.60 -13.00 8.10
N PRO A 219 -6.58 -11.66 8.18
CA PRO A 219 -5.34 -10.89 8.00
C PRO A 219 -4.39 -11.16 9.16
N THR A 220 -3.27 -11.78 8.86
CA THR A 220 -2.13 -12.00 9.77
C THR A 220 -0.85 -11.69 9.03
N ASP A 221 0.27 -11.45 9.73
CA ASP A 221 1.56 -11.26 9.07
C ASP A 221 1.86 -12.39 8.08
N GLU A 222 1.54 -13.63 8.44
CA GLU A 222 1.73 -14.80 7.56
C GLU A 222 0.84 -14.74 6.31
N THR A 223 -0.48 -14.55 6.46
CA THR A 223 -1.43 -14.60 5.34
C THR A 223 -1.33 -13.38 4.43
N ILE A 224 -0.88 -12.25 4.96
CA ILE A 224 -0.58 -11.04 4.21
C ILE A 224 0.71 -11.24 3.41
N ASN A 225 1.80 -11.71 4.04
CA ASN A 225 3.09 -11.90 3.38
C ASN A 225 3.08 -13.04 2.34
N ASN A 226 2.34 -14.13 2.58
CA ASN A 226 2.23 -15.23 1.63
C ASN A 226 1.13 -15.05 0.56
N GLY A 227 0.43 -13.91 0.57
CA GLY A 227 -0.59 -13.56 -0.41
C GLY A 227 -1.91 -14.31 -0.29
N THR A 228 -2.11 -15.15 0.74
CA THR A 228 -3.39 -15.89 0.91
C THR A 228 -4.53 -14.98 1.36
N TYR A 229 -4.23 -13.82 1.97
CA TYR A 229 -5.21 -12.78 2.32
C TYR A 229 -5.47 -11.82 1.13
N ALA A 230 -5.52 -12.33 -0.09
CA ALA A 230 -5.92 -11.53 -1.25
C ALA A 230 -7.46 -11.47 -1.37
N PRO A 231 -8.03 -10.38 -1.95
CA PRO A 231 -7.35 -9.22 -2.54
C PRO A 231 -7.21 -8.02 -1.59
N LEU A 232 -7.40 -8.16 -0.28
CA LEU A 232 -7.28 -7.06 0.69
C LEU A 232 -5.84 -6.89 1.23
N SER A 233 -4.85 -7.41 0.51
CA SER A 233 -3.43 -7.10 0.69
C SER A 233 -2.76 -6.98 -0.67
N ARG A 234 -1.84 -5.99 -0.79
CA ARG A 234 -1.09 -5.75 -2.02
C ARG A 234 0.32 -5.28 -1.72
N PRO A 235 1.32 -5.71 -2.49
CA PRO A 235 2.66 -5.16 -2.40
C PRO A 235 2.71 -3.73 -2.93
N LEU A 236 3.49 -2.90 -2.26
CA LEU A 236 3.83 -1.54 -2.62
C LEU A 236 5.23 -1.50 -3.20
N PHE A 237 5.48 -0.58 -4.11
CA PHE A 237 6.72 -0.52 -4.88
C PHE A 237 7.30 0.89 -4.94
N ILE A 238 8.61 0.95 -5.12
CA ILE A 238 9.29 2.09 -5.73
C ILE A 238 9.96 1.65 -7.03
N TYR A 239 9.99 2.53 -8.02
CA TYR A 239 10.68 2.35 -9.29
C TYR A 239 11.78 3.38 -9.37
N VAL A 240 13.02 2.94 -9.55
CA VAL A 240 14.19 3.82 -9.62
C VAL A 240 14.68 3.86 -11.06
N SER A 241 14.84 5.05 -11.63
CA SER A 241 15.40 5.18 -12.98
C SER A 241 16.85 4.68 -13.03
N LYS A 242 17.24 4.04 -14.13
CA LYS A 242 18.61 3.52 -14.27
C LYS A 242 19.64 4.65 -14.34
N GLU A 243 19.24 5.81 -14.83
CA GLU A 243 20.06 7.00 -14.88
C GLU A 243 20.35 7.49 -13.45
N SER A 244 19.32 7.72 -12.64
CA SER A 244 19.45 8.17 -11.25
C SER A 244 20.10 7.12 -10.36
N TRP A 245 19.93 5.81 -10.65
CA TRP A 245 20.66 4.73 -9.96
C TRP A 245 22.18 4.87 -10.09
N ALA A 246 22.71 5.52 -11.13
CA ALA A 246 24.14 5.75 -11.27
C ALA A 246 24.68 6.75 -10.22
N GLU A 247 23.81 7.58 -9.64
CA GLU A 247 24.17 8.60 -8.66
C GLU A 247 24.35 7.99 -7.26
N GLN A 248 25.43 8.39 -6.58
CA GLN A 248 25.77 7.83 -5.26
C GLN A 248 24.75 8.19 -4.18
N ASP A 249 24.19 9.39 -4.23
CA ASP A 249 23.18 9.85 -3.26
C ASP A 249 21.89 9.05 -3.38
N VAL A 250 21.43 8.75 -4.62
CA VAL A 250 20.28 7.87 -4.88
C VAL A 250 20.56 6.46 -4.39
N LYS A 251 21.75 5.90 -4.67
CA LYS A 251 22.14 4.58 -4.18
C LYS A 251 22.10 4.49 -2.66
N ASN A 252 22.63 5.51 -1.99
CA ASN A 252 22.67 5.54 -0.54
C ASN A 252 21.24 5.61 0.04
N PHE A 253 20.42 6.52 -0.48
CA PHE A 253 19.04 6.70 -0.03
C PHE A 253 18.19 5.45 -0.27
N VAL A 254 18.21 4.89 -1.49
CA VAL A 254 17.39 3.71 -1.80
C VAL A 254 17.86 2.47 -1.04
N SER A 255 19.18 2.28 -0.87
CA SER A 255 19.69 1.18 -0.03
C SER A 255 19.23 1.31 1.43
N TYR A 256 19.16 2.53 1.94
CA TYR A 256 18.62 2.82 3.26
C TYR A 256 17.12 2.53 3.31
N TYR A 257 16.36 3.01 2.34
CA TYR A 257 14.91 2.86 2.22
C TYR A 257 14.47 1.39 2.26
N VAL A 258 15.15 0.51 1.50
CA VAL A 258 14.79 -0.90 1.38
C VAL A 258 15.42 -1.79 2.45
N SER A 259 16.19 -1.23 3.38
CA SER A 259 16.84 -1.98 4.46
C SER A 259 15.85 -2.53 5.49
N TYR A 260 16.05 -3.77 5.94
CA TYR A 260 15.23 -4.37 7.02
C TYR A 260 15.26 -3.57 8.33
N GLU A 261 16.31 -2.79 8.57
CA GLU A 261 16.39 -1.88 9.73
C GLU A 261 15.23 -0.87 9.77
N ARG A 262 14.55 -0.63 8.64
CA ARG A 262 13.38 0.26 8.52
C ARG A 262 12.04 -0.45 8.75
N ALA A 263 12.05 -1.76 9.00
CA ALA A 263 10.82 -2.54 9.24
C ALA A 263 10.00 -2.02 10.44
N GLY A 264 10.65 -1.48 11.46
CA GLY A 264 9.98 -0.80 12.59
C GLY A 264 9.19 0.41 12.12
N LEU A 265 9.82 1.30 11.35
CA LEU A 265 9.19 2.51 10.81
C LEU A 265 7.99 2.17 9.92
N LEU A 266 8.07 1.11 9.10
CA LEU A 266 6.94 0.65 8.28
C LEU A 266 5.74 0.24 9.14
N ARG A 267 5.97 -0.48 10.26
CA ARG A 267 4.90 -0.87 11.20
C ARG A 267 4.26 0.35 11.86
N ASP A 268 5.07 1.31 12.31
CA ASP A 268 4.59 2.53 12.96
C ASP A 268 3.71 3.37 12.02
N LEU A 269 3.93 3.25 10.69
CA LEU A 269 3.12 3.88 9.65
C LEU A 269 1.88 3.07 9.23
N GLY A 270 1.68 1.88 9.78
CA GLY A 270 0.52 1.06 9.46
C GLY A 270 0.71 0.03 8.36
N PHE A 271 1.92 -0.15 7.82
CA PHE A 271 2.22 -1.10 6.76
C PHE A 271 2.84 -2.40 7.29
N VAL A 272 2.71 -3.48 6.53
CA VAL A 272 3.32 -4.77 6.84
C VAL A 272 4.69 -4.85 6.16
N PRO A 273 5.80 -4.89 6.91
CA PRO A 273 7.11 -5.10 6.32
C PRO A 273 7.26 -6.53 5.82
N PHE A 274 8.07 -6.71 4.82
CA PHE A 274 8.50 -8.04 4.39
C PHE A 274 9.40 -8.70 5.46
N PRO A 275 9.54 -10.04 5.44
CA PRO A 275 10.58 -10.74 6.18
C PRO A 275 11.99 -10.26 5.79
N GLU A 276 12.96 -10.39 6.70
CA GLU A 276 14.35 -9.92 6.50
C GLU A 276 14.97 -10.47 5.21
N GLN A 277 14.76 -11.75 4.90
CA GLN A 277 15.25 -12.36 3.68
C GLN A 277 14.72 -11.71 2.39
N VAL A 278 13.51 -11.18 2.42
CA VAL A 278 12.92 -10.47 1.27
C VAL A 278 13.59 -9.10 1.11
N HIS A 279 13.84 -8.39 2.22
CA HIS A 279 14.61 -7.14 2.18
C HIS A 279 16.01 -7.35 1.62
N ASP A 280 16.69 -8.45 1.97
CA ASP A 280 18.00 -8.81 1.42
C ASP A 280 17.94 -9.05 -0.09
N LEU A 281 16.91 -9.75 -0.59
CA LEU A 281 16.70 -9.97 -2.03
C LEU A 281 16.42 -8.65 -2.78
N VAL A 282 15.62 -7.76 -2.20
CA VAL A 282 15.34 -6.44 -2.76
C VAL A 282 16.61 -5.59 -2.83
N LEU A 283 17.40 -5.59 -1.75
CA LEU A 283 18.65 -4.86 -1.68
C LEU A 283 19.68 -5.40 -2.70
N ASP A 284 19.82 -6.73 -2.84
CA ASP A 284 20.71 -7.34 -3.84
C ASP A 284 20.28 -6.96 -5.26
N ARG A 285 18.97 -7.03 -5.57
CA ARG A 285 18.42 -6.59 -6.87
C ARG A 285 18.79 -5.13 -7.17
N PHE A 286 18.65 -4.25 -6.20
CA PHE A 286 18.99 -2.84 -6.33
C PHE A 286 20.49 -2.62 -6.50
N GLN A 287 21.33 -3.23 -5.66
CA GLN A 287 22.79 -3.06 -5.71
C GLN A 287 23.38 -3.56 -7.04
N ARG A 288 22.85 -4.63 -7.59
CA ARG A 288 23.23 -5.17 -8.91
C ARG A 288 22.63 -4.36 -10.07
N GLY A 289 21.68 -3.49 -9.79
CA GLY A 289 21.02 -2.67 -10.79
C GLY A 289 20.26 -3.48 -11.83
N LEU A 290 19.52 -4.52 -11.38
CA LEU A 290 18.74 -5.41 -12.24
C LEU A 290 17.51 -4.68 -12.76
N VAL A 291 17.53 -4.33 -14.03
CA VAL A 291 16.49 -3.54 -14.68
C VAL A 291 15.28 -4.39 -15.10
N GLY A 292 14.16 -3.68 -15.32
CA GLY A 292 12.91 -4.26 -15.79
C GLY A 292 11.98 -4.69 -14.65
N THR A 293 10.78 -5.10 -15.04
CA THR A 293 9.74 -5.59 -14.13
C THR A 293 9.71 -7.11 -14.06
N ILE A 294 9.45 -7.62 -12.86
CA ILE A 294 9.17 -9.03 -12.59
C ILE A 294 7.79 -9.24 -11.97
N PHE A 295 7.17 -8.16 -11.47
CA PHE A 295 5.83 -8.18 -10.87
C PHE A 295 4.74 -7.68 -11.83
N GLY A 296 5.09 -6.97 -12.88
CA GLY A 296 4.16 -6.31 -13.80
C GLY A 296 4.45 -6.57 -15.28
N GLY A 297 4.03 -5.61 -16.12
CA GLY A 297 4.20 -5.69 -17.57
C GLY A 297 3.18 -6.59 -18.26
N GLU A 298 3.58 -7.22 -19.38
CA GLU A 298 2.70 -8.13 -20.15
C GLU A 298 2.52 -9.51 -19.51
N ARG A 299 3.48 -9.94 -18.71
CA ARG A 299 3.53 -11.29 -18.12
C ARG A 299 3.97 -11.21 -16.66
N PRO A 300 3.09 -10.74 -15.77
CA PRO A 300 3.38 -10.74 -14.35
C PRO A 300 3.62 -12.18 -13.88
N GLN A 301 4.60 -12.37 -13.02
CA GLN A 301 4.87 -13.68 -12.42
C GLN A 301 3.87 -13.95 -11.29
N GLU A 302 3.45 -15.22 -11.17
CA GLU A 302 2.61 -15.68 -10.09
C GLU A 302 3.47 -16.17 -8.93
N GLY A 303 3.03 -15.96 -7.71
CA GLY A 303 3.72 -16.39 -6.49
C GLY A 303 3.81 -15.28 -5.44
N THR A 304 4.44 -15.62 -4.34
CA THR A 304 4.77 -14.65 -3.29
C THR A 304 5.88 -13.71 -3.75
N VAL A 305 6.02 -12.55 -3.10
CA VAL A 305 7.11 -11.59 -3.39
C VAL A 305 8.48 -12.28 -3.24
N GLU A 306 8.64 -13.14 -2.22
CA GLU A 306 9.87 -13.90 -2.00
C GLU A 306 10.20 -14.87 -3.14
N GLU A 307 9.21 -15.65 -3.58
CA GLU A 307 9.37 -16.61 -4.68
C GLU A 307 9.74 -15.92 -5.99
N ILE A 308 9.04 -14.82 -6.32
CA ILE A 308 9.29 -14.04 -7.53
C ILE A 308 10.70 -13.42 -7.50
N LEU A 309 11.09 -12.80 -6.39
CA LEU A 309 12.43 -12.23 -6.24
C LEU A 309 13.51 -13.31 -6.35
N SER A 310 13.34 -14.44 -5.63
CA SER A 310 14.31 -15.54 -5.62
C SER A 310 14.53 -16.14 -7.00
N ALA A 311 13.48 -16.24 -7.82
CA ALA A 311 13.55 -16.76 -9.18
C ALA A 311 14.24 -15.79 -10.18
N ASN A 312 14.44 -14.52 -9.82
CA ASN A 312 14.93 -13.45 -10.71
C ASN A 312 16.18 -12.73 -10.18
N GLN A 313 16.97 -13.41 -9.36
CA GLN A 313 18.27 -12.91 -8.83
C GLN A 313 19.39 -13.00 -9.87
#